data_68ece65f9ef695b7ce28308a09e95149
#
_entry.id   68ece65f9ef695b7ce28308a09e95149
#
_cell.length_a   1.000
_cell.length_b   1.000
_cell.length_c   1.000
_cell.angle_alpha   90.00
_cell.angle_beta   90.00
_cell.angle_gamma   90.00
#
_symmetry.space_group_name_H-M   'P 1'
#
loop_
_entity.id
_entity.type
_entity.pdbx_description
1 polymer ?
#
loop_
_entity_poly.entity_id
_entity_poly.type
_entity_poly.pdbx_seq_one_letter_code
_entity_poly.pdbx_strand_id
1 'polypeptide(L)' 'MAPRFFMAHGSPADRGGADAYYGRQIDPHYWPDGTYHGTRIERDKMTRTQIEEYLSAYEEQDFFKDWGD' A
#
# COMPACT_ATOMS: atom_id res chain seq x y z
N MET A 1 -17.83 -6.83 12.15
CA MET A 1 -16.64 -7.55 12.23
C MET A 1 -15.44 -6.63 12.24
N ALA A 2 -14.65 -6.77 13.21
CA ALA A 2 -13.49 -5.94 13.25
C ALA A 2 -12.59 -6.36 12.11
N PRO A 3 -12.11 -5.43 11.36
CA PRO A 3 -11.17 -5.78 10.33
C PRO A 3 -9.96 -6.35 11.02
N ARG A 4 -9.64 -7.52 10.64
CA ARG A 4 -8.52 -8.12 11.22
C ARG A 4 -7.31 -7.36 10.84
N PHE A 5 -7.39 -6.53 9.84
CA PHE A 5 -6.31 -5.69 9.61
C PHE A 5 -6.84 -4.36 9.70
N PHE A 6 -6.33 -3.68 10.60
CA PHE A 6 -6.63 -2.33 10.79
C PHE A 6 -5.43 -1.61 10.26
N MET A 7 -5.47 -1.32 8.98
CA MET A 7 -4.37 -0.66 8.34
C MET A 7 -4.59 0.83 8.42
N ALA A 8 -3.61 1.52 8.95
CA ALA A 8 -3.68 2.97 8.97
C ALA A 8 -3.62 3.50 7.54
N HIS A 9 -4.37 4.55 7.29
CA HIS A 9 -4.32 5.22 6.00
C HIS A 9 -2.89 5.63 5.71
N GLY A 10 -2.41 5.27 4.55
CA GLY A 10 -1.06 5.65 4.14
C GLY A 10 0.02 4.69 4.58
N SER A 11 -0.30 3.66 5.36
CA SER A 11 0.71 2.69 5.78
C SER A 11 1.24 1.92 4.58
N PRO A 12 2.41 1.27 4.72
CA PRO A 12 2.93 0.49 3.59
C PRO A 12 1.94 -0.53 3.07
N ALA A 13 1.26 -1.27 3.95
CA ALA A 13 0.29 -2.25 3.50
C ALA A 13 -0.90 -1.60 2.81
N ASP A 14 -1.36 -0.47 3.33
CA ASP A 14 -2.47 0.24 2.71
C ASP A 14 -2.10 0.66 1.30
N ARG A 15 -0.90 1.21 1.10
CA ARG A 15 -0.49 1.68 -0.20
C ARG A 15 -0.22 0.53 -1.16
N GLY A 16 0.32 -0.58 -0.66
CA GLY A 16 0.53 -1.74 -1.51
C GLY A 16 -0.78 -2.28 -2.04
N GLY A 17 -1.75 -2.43 -1.16
CA GLY A 17 -3.07 -2.91 -1.58
C GLY A 17 -3.74 -1.97 -2.56
N ALA A 18 -3.63 -0.66 -2.31
CA ALA A 18 -4.26 0.32 -3.18
C ALA A 18 -3.63 0.31 -4.57
N ASP A 19 -2.30 0.25 -4.62
CA ASP A 19 -1.62 0.24 -5.92
C ASP A 19 -2.00 -0.98 -6.73
N ALA A 20 -2.09 -2.15 -6.07
CA ALA A 20 -2.50 -3.36 -6.77
C ALA A 20 -3.95 -3.25 -7.25
N TYR A 21 -4.82 -2.72 -6.39
CA TYR A 21 -6.24 -2.60 -6.74
C TYR A 21 -6.43 -1.76 -8.00
N TYR A 22 -5.64 -0.68 -8.13
CA TYR A 22 -5.76 0.21 -9.29
C TYR A 22 -4.85 -0.18 -10.43
N GLY A 23 -4.17 -1.31 -10.33
CA GLY A 23 -3.33 -1.79 -11.41
C GLY A 23 -2.06 -0.97 -11.61
N ARG A 24 -1.59 -0.31 -10.58
CA ARG A 24 -0.37 0.48 -10.67
C ARG A 24 0.84 -0.42 -10.55
N GLN A 25 1.96 0.08 -11.03
CA GLN A 25 3.20 -0.66 -10.90
C GLN A 25 3.64 -0.68 -9.44
N ILE A 26 4.41 -1.70 -9.10
CA ILE A 26 4.98 -1.79 -7.76
C ILE A 26 5.88 -0.59 -7.53
N ASP A 27 5.61 0.13 -6.45
CA ASP A 27 6.35 1.33 -6.11
C ASP A 27 6.29 1.54 -4.60
N PRO A 28 7.12 0.79 -3.84
CA PRO A 28 7.06 0.86 -2.39
C PRO A 28 7.19 2.28 -1.87
N HIS A 29 6.24 2.65 -1.04
CA HIS A 29 6.20 3.95 -0.41
C HIS A 29 5.15 3.93 0.69
N TYR A 30 5.14 4.96 1.51
CA TYR A 30 4.05 5.11 2.45
C TYR A 30 3.95 6.56 2.89
N TRP A 31 2.86 6.88 3.57
CA TRP A 31 2.56 8.24 4.03
C TRP A 31 2.32 8.18 5.52
N PRO A 32 3.32 8.56 6.35
CA PRO A 32 3.17 8.45 7.81
C PRO A 32 1.97 9.21 8.37
N ASP A 33 1.60 10.30 7.74
CA ASP A 33 0.51 11.14 8.23
C ASP A 33 -0.80 10.93 7.48
N GLY A 34 -0.88 9.84 6.71
CA GLY A 34 -2.08 9.56 5.91
C GLY A 34 -1.83 9.84 4.45
N THR A 35 -2.53 9.11 3.60
CA THR A 35 -2.32 9.21 2.16
C THR A 35 -2.42 10.65 1.68
N TYR A 36 -1.39 11.10 0.97
CA TYR A 36 -1.27 12.44 0.42
C TYR A 36 -1.15 13.54 1.47
N HIS A 37 -0.92 13.17 2.73
CA HIS A 37 -0.69 14.14 3.78
C HIS A 37 0.76 14.08 4.21
N GLY A 38 1.40 15.23 4.27
CA GLY A 38 2.76 15.29 4.71
C GLY A 38 3.73 14.81 3.65
N THR A 39 4.80 14.20 4.07
CA THR A 39 5.87 13.79 3.19
C THR A 39 5.72 12.33 2.81
N ARG A 40 5.76 12.06 1.52
CA ARG A 40 5.78 10.69 1.03
C ARG A 40 7.16 10.09 1.34
N ILE A 41 7.15 8.90 1.94
CA ILE A 41 8.40 8.21 2.24
C ILE A 41 8.66 7.22 1.12
N GLU A 42 9.76 7.44 0.42
CA GLU A 42 10.10 6.60 -0.72
C GLU A 42 10.83 5.34 -0.29
N ARG A 43 10.95 4.42 -1.21
CA ARG A 43 11.53 3.12 -0.93
C ARG A 43 12.90 3.21 -0.25
N ASP A 44 13.73 4.13 -0.66
CA ASP A 44 15.08 4.23 -0.13
C ASP A 44 15.10 4.70 1.33
N LYS A 45 13.98 5.18 1.84
CA LYS A 45 13.86 5.58 3.25
C LYS A 45 13.04 4.60 4.05
N MET A 46 12.56 3.53 3.43
CA MET A 46 11.74 2.54 4.12
C MET A 46 12.63 1.45 4.70
N THR A 47 12.17 0.90 5.83
CA THR A 47 12.85 -0.26 6.37
C THR A 47 12.49 -1.47 5.51
N ARG A 48 13.27 -2.54 5.67
CA ARG A 48 12.99 -3.77 4.95
C ARG A 48 11.61 -4.29 5.28
N THR A 49 11.24 -4.25 6.56
CA THR A 49 9.92 -4.71 6.98
C THR A 49 8.82 -3.91 6.30
N GLN A 50 9.00 -2.60 6.20
CA GLN A 50 8.00 -1.76 5.55
C GLN A 50 7.86 -2.10 4.07
N ILE A 51 8.98 -2.33 3.40
CA ILE A 51 8.94 -2.71 1.99
C ILE A 51 8.23 -4.05 1.84
N GLU A 52 8.52 -5.00 2.72
CA GLU A 52 7.87 -6.29 2.66
C GLU A 52 6.37 -6.19 2.92
N GLU A 53 5.97 -5.31 3.83
CA GLU A 53 4.55 -5.10 4.07
C GLU A 53 3.85 -4.57 2.83
N TYR A 54 4.48 -3.63 2.14
CA TYR A 54 3.92 -3.11 0.90
C TYR A 54 3.78 -4.23 -0.13
N LEU A 55 4.85 -4.99 -0.33
CA LEU A 55 4.87 -6.03 -1.36
C LEU A 55 3.89 -7.14 -1.04
N SER A 56 3.80 -7.55 0.22
CA SER A 56 2.84 -8.58 0.61
C SER A 56 1.41 -8.12 0.33
N ALA A 57 1.10 -6.90 0.69
CA ALA A 57 -0.24 -6.39 0.47
C ALA A 57 -0.53 -6.28 -1.03
N TYR A 58 0.47 -5.88 -1.80
CA TYR A 58 0.31 -5.79 -3.25
C TYR A 58 -0.01 -7.16 -3.84
N GLU A 59 0.73 -8.19 -3.42
CA GLU A 59 0.55 -9.52 -3.96
C GLU A 59 -0.71 -10.20 -3.47
N GLU A 60 -1.18 -9.83 -2.28
CA GLU A 60 -2.35 -10.48 -1.70
C GLU A 60 -3.66 -9.81 -2.08
N GLN A 61 -3.60 -8.74 -2.86
CA GLN A 61 -4.82 -8.05 -3.26
C GLN A 61 -5.61 -8.94 -4.21
N ASP A 62 -6.77 -9.39 -3.77
CA ASP A 62 -7.58 -10.32 -4.56
C ASP A 62 -8.56 -9.63 -5.47
N PHE A 63 -8.90 -8.38 -5.16
CA PHE A 63 -9.88 -7.66 -5.95
C PHE A 63 -9.21 -6.51 -6.64
N PHE A 64 -9.41 -6.42 -7.93
CA PHE A 64 -8.79 -5.38 -8.73
C PHE A 64 -9.87 -4.57 -9.39
N LYS A 65 -9.55 -3.31 -9.59
CA LYS A 65 -10.46 -2.46 -10.32
C LYS A 65 -10.60 -2.98 -11.74
N ASP A 66 -11.83 -2.99 -12.22
CA ASP A 66 -12.10 -3.45 -13.58
C ASP A 66 -11.72 -2.34 -14.56
N TRP A 67 -10.78 -2.63 -15.42
CA TRP A 67 -10.28 -1.63 -16.35
C TRP A 67 -10.91 -1.78 -17.73
N GLY A 68 -12.12 -2.26 -17.79
CA GLY A 68 -12.80 -2.21 -19.04
C GLY A 68 -13.01 -3.53 -19.74
N ASP A 69 -12.97 -4.55 -19.02
CA ASP A 69 -13.31 -5.84 -19.65
C ASP A 69 -14.77 -6.13 -19.63
#